data_bcf2a217b6c0d46244d1793db39b5ac4
#
_entry.id   bcf2a217b6c0d46244d1793db39b5ac4
#
_cell.length_a   1.000
_cell.length_b   1.000
_cell.length_c   1.000
_cell.angle_alpha   90.00
_cell.angle_beta   90.00
_cell.angle_gamma   90.00
#
_symmetry.space_group_name_H-M   'P 1'
#
loop_
_entity.id
_entity.type
_entity.pdbx_description
1 polymer ?
#
loop_
_entity_poly.entity_id
_entity_poly.type
_entity_poly.pdbx_seq_one_letter_code
_entity_poly.pdbx_strand_id
1 'polypeptide(L)'
;MAIFLGQTPNPEFKRHQQQSMILCPMWQEDGTMYPGVTQVRAMAVFGHPGDHAELIFDNVRVPASNIILGEGRGFEIAQGRLGPGRIHHCMRSIGSAEMALSAMIFRAQNRTAFGHKLIEKDSLRQQIAEARIQITQCRGLCYLAAVIADERGFKEAKKYIAMIKVAAPRMALKIVDDAIQVHGAHGVSQDTKLADMYTHLRTLRVADGPDIVHMNTIVKEELKLPLNPMAAKVSGLNPYIKKYNKAVLPTGYFDDYYEAEQTSKL
;
A
#
# COMPACT_ATOMS: atom_id res chain seq x y z
N MET A 1 -3.60 -0.87 -26.88
CA MET A 1 -3.64 0.56 -26.52
C MET A 1 -2.90 0.79 -25.21
N ALA A 2 -2.05 1.82 -25.11
CA ALA A 2 -1.41 2.24 -23.88
C ALA A 2 -2.02 3.55 -23.37
N ILE A 3 -2.02 3.75 -22.05
CA ILE A 3 -2.23 5.05 -21.42
C ILE A 3 -0.85 5.58 -21.07
N PHE A 4 -0.38 6.56 -21.83
CA PHE A 4 0.92 7.17 -21.63
C PHE A 4 0.79 8.38 -20.71
N LEU A 5 1.49 8.37 -19.57
CA LEU A 5 1.63 9.52 -18.67
C LEU A 5 2.98 10.16 -18.94
N GLY A 6 2.97 11.31 -19.60
CA GLY A 6 4.15 12.04 -19.99
C GLY A 6 4.25 13.43 -19.34
N GLN A 7 5.44 13.98 -19.35
CA GLN A 7 5.65 15.36 -18.96
C GLN A 7 5.22 16.29 -20.10
N THR A 8 4.47 17.32 -19.74
CA THR A 8 4.09 18.43 -20.63
C THR A 8 4.56 19.73 -19.97
N PRO A 9 5.85 20.08 -20.13
CA PRO A 9 6.41 21.25 -19.48
C PRO A 9 5.73 22.53 -19.99
N ASN A 10 5.08 23.23 -19.07
CA ASN A 10 4.48 24.52 -19.32
C ASN A 10 4.84 25.45 -18.16
N PRO A 11 5.54 26.58 -18.40
CA PRO A 11 5.95 27.49 -17.34
C PRO A 11 4.81 28.07 -16.50
N GLU A 12 3.59 28.15 -17.07
CA GLU A 12 2.41 28.65 -16.39
C GLU A 12 1.75 27.60 -15.49
N PHE A 13 2.11 26.32 -15.65
CA PHE A 13 1.51 25.23 -14.89
C PHE A 13 2.20 25.02 -13.55
N LYS A 14 1.39 24.77 -12.52
CA LYS A 14 1.90 24.35 -11.20
C LYS A 14 2.58 22.97 -11.31
N ARG A 15 3.45 22.65 -10.34
CA ARG A 15 4.21 21.38 -10.30
C ARG A 15 3.39 20.13 -10.62
N HIS A 16 2.16 20.03 -10.12
CA HIS A 16 1.27 18.87 -10.35
C HIS A 16 0.48 18.95 -11.65
N GLN A 17 0.65 19.99 -12.43
CA GLN A 17 0.04 20.19 -13.74
C GLN A 17 1.05 20.03 -14.89
N GLN A 18 2.23 19.52 -14.60
CA GLN A 18 3.31 19.29 -15.57
C GLN A 18 3.24 17.91 -16.25
N GLN A 19 2.15 17.18 -16.09
CA GLN A 19 1.95 15.86 -16.70
C GLN A 19 0.57 15.78 -17.35
N SER A 20 0.52 15.10 -18.50
CA SER A 20 -0.71 14.77 -19.20
C SER A 20 -0.82 13.26 -19.43
N MET A 21 -2.05 12.76 -19.54
CA MET A 21 -2.31 11.38 -19.95
C MET A 21 -2.86 11.35 -21.36
N ILE A 22 -2.31 10.46 -22.18
CA ILE A 22 -2.63 10.35 -23.61
C ILE A 22 -2.90 8.89 -23.94
N LEU A 23 -3.99 8.64 -24.69
CA LEU A 23 -4.25 7.33 -25.27
C LEU A 23 -3.33 7.15 -26.48
N CYS A 24 -2.48 6.12 -26.43
CA CYS A 24 -1.55 5.79 -27.50
C CYS A 24 -1.88 4.40 -28.06
N PRO A 25 -2.21 4.27 -29.36
CA PRO A 25 -2.31 2.98 -30.00
C PRO A 25 -0.95 2.25 -29.92
N MET A 26 -0.99 0.96 -29.64
CA MET A 26 0.22 0.11 -29.63
C MET A 26 0.43 -0.62 -30.95
N TRP A 27 -0.68 -0.86 -31.66
CA TRP A 27 -0.72 -1.68 -32.86
C TRP A 27 -1.56 -0.99 -33.92
N GLN A 28 -1.21 -1.21 -35.17
CA GLN A 28 -2.00 -0.89 -36.36
C GLN A 28 -3.00 -2.00 -36.66
N GLU A 29 -3.93 -1.77 -37.57
CA GLU A 29 -4.92 -2.77 -37.98
C GLU A 29 -4.31 -3.99 -38.66
N ASP A 30 -3.13 -3.84 -39.29
CA ASP A 30 -2.38 -4.90 -39.92
C ASP A 30 -1.56 -5.77 -38.95
N GLY A 31 -1.65 -5.48 -37.64
CA GLY A 31 -0.93 -6.20 -36.59
C GLY A 31 0.54 -5.76 -36.39
N THR A 32 0.99 -4.73 -37.10
CA THR A 32 2.32 -4.14 -36.86
C THR A 32 2.30 -3.15 -35.71
N MET A 33 3.46 -2.88 -35.10
CA MET A 33 3.57 -1.86 -34.05
C MET A 33 3.22 -0.48 -34.62
N TYR A 34 2.57 0.34 -33.79
CA TYR A 34 2.24 1.71 -34.16
C TYR A 34 3.51 2.53 -34.42
N PRO A 35 3.53 3.42 -35.45
CA PRO A 35 4.73 4.19 -35.82
C PRO A 35 5.32 4.95 -34.62
N GLY A 36 6.62 4.75 -34.39
CA GLY A 36 7.34 5.33 -33.26
C GLY A 36 7.21 4.53 -31.94
N VAL A 37 6.41 3.49 -31.88
CA VAL A 37 6.33 2.59 -30.71
C VAL A 37 7.22 1.37 -30.96
N THR A 38 8.11 1.09 -30.01
CA THR A 38 8.98 -0.10 -30.05
C THR A 38 8.88 -0.85 -28.73
N GLN A 39 8.60 -2.14 -28.81
CA GLN A 39 8.74 -3.04 -27.66
C GLN A 39 10.18 -3.57 -27.64
N VAL A 40 10.96 -3.12 -26.67
CA VAL A 40 12.37 -3.54 -26.51
C VAL A 40 12.46 -4.98 -26.02
N ARG A 41 11.68 -5.28 -24.98
CA ARG A 41 11.60 -6.64 -24.41
C ARG A 41 10.35 -6.81 -23.53
N ALA A 42 9.95 -8.05 -23.34
CA ALA A 42 9.05 -8.43 -22.25
C ALA A 42 9.86 -8.63 -20.97
N MET A 43 9.29 -8.27 -19.83
CA MET A 43 9.89 -8.44 -18.51
C MET A 43 9.06 -9.42 -17.69
N ALA A 44 9.73 -10.42 -17.10
CA ALA A 44 9.11 -11.33 -16.16
C ALA A 44 9.11 -10.72 -14.76
N VAL A 45 7.98 -10.79 -14.05
CA VAL A 45 7.86 -10.42 -12.63
C VAL A 45 7.75 -11.70 -11.83
N PHE A 46 8.68 -11.94 -10.91
CA PHE A 46 8.82 -13.19 -10.17
C PHE A 46 8.83 -14.46 -11.04
N GLY A 47 9.42 -14.37 -12.22
CA GLY A 47 9.47 -15.48 -13.17
C GLY A 47 8.19 -15.72 -13.99
N HIS A 48 7.11 -14.97 -13.74
CA HIS A 48 5.91 -14.99 -14.57
C HIS A 48 6.14 -14.23 -15.87
N PRO A 49 6.12 -14.89 -17.03
CA PRO A 49 6.39 -14.24 -18.31
C PRO A 49 5.21 -13.35 -18.75
N GLY A 50 5.51 -12.24 -19.39
CA GLY A 50 4.59 -11.58 -20.30
C GLY A 50 3.73 -10.43 -19.77
N ASP A 51 3.73 -10.13 -18.49
CA ASP A 51 2.82 -9.10 -17.93
C ASP A 51 3.36 -7.67 -18.05
N HIS A 52 4.66 -7.50 -18.28
CA HIS A 52 5.31 -6.20 -18.36
C HIS A 52 6.21 -6.12 -19.58
N ALA A 53 6.38 -4.91 -20.10
CA ALA A 53 7.27 -4.66 -21.22
C ALA A 53 8.08 -3.38 -21.04
N GLU A 54 9.27 -3.35 -21.59
CA GLU A 54 10.03 -2.13 -21.82
C GLU A 54 9.66 -1.59 -23.19
N LEU A 55 9.15 -0.34 -23.21
CA LEU A 55 8.63 0.31 -24.40
C LEU A 55 9.38 1.62 -24.65
N ILE A 56 9.65 1.90 -25.91
CA ILE A 56 10.14 3.20 -26.38
C ILE A 56 9.03 3.84 -27.19
N PHE A 57 8.76 5.12 -26.90
CA PHE A 57 7.88 5.99 -27.65
C PHE A 57 8.76 7.10 -28.25
N ASP A 58 9.06 7.00 -29.54
CA ASP A 58 9.90 7.93 -30.25
C ASP A 58 9.08 8.65 -31.32
N ASN A 59 8.87 9.95 -31.10
CA ASN A 59 8.14 10.80 -32.03
C ASN A 59 6.75 10.28 -32.43
N VAL A 60 6.08 9.58 -31.53
CA VAL A 60 4.75 9.01 -31.76
C VAL A 60 3.73 10.15 -31.90
N ARG A 61 2.97 10.15 -32.99
CA ARG A 61 1.95 11.16 -33.28
C ARG A 61 0.56 10.56 -33.15
N VAL A 62 -0.25 11.16 -32.30
CA VAL A 62 -1.64 10.77 -32.07
C VAL A 62 -2.54 12.02 -32.15
N PRO A 63 -3.85 11.86 -32.44
CA PRO A 63 -4.78 12.98 -32.42
C PRO A 63 -4.80 13.68 -31.04
N ALA A 64 -4.91 15.00 -31.02
CA ALA A 64 -5.00 15.76 -29.77
C ALA A 64 -6.22 15.37 -28.93
N SER A 65 -7.27 14.84 -29.56
CA SER A 65 -8.45 14.29 -28.88
C SER A 65 -8.14 13.07 -27.99
N ASN A 66 -6.98 12.47 -28.14
CA ASN A 66 -6.52 11.36 -27.29
C ASN A 66 -6.01 11.82 -25.92
N ILE A 67 -5.88 13.12 -25.68
CA ILE A 67 -5.56 13.66 -24.34
C ILE A 67 -6.76 13.43 -23.43
N ILE A 68 -6.53 12.76 -22.31
CA ILE A 68 -7.57 12.44 -21.32
C ILE A 68 -7.77 13.64 -20.40
N LEU A 69 -8.99 14.13 -20.26
CA LEU A 69 -9.43 15.28 -19.43
C LEU A 69 -8.77 16.64 -19.78
N GLY A 70 -7.77 16.67 -20.64
CA GLY A 70 -7.04 17.89 -21.01
C GLY A 70 -5.58 17.92 -20.54
N GLU A 71 -4.84 18.88 -21.06
CA GLU A 71 -3.43 19.08 -20.77
C GLU A 71 -3.20 19.42 -19.29
N GLY A 72 -2.11 18.91 -18.72
CA GLY A 72 -1.72 19.18 -17.33
C GLY A 72 -2.53 18.43 -16.26
N ARG A 73 -3.48 17.57 -16.66
CA ARG A 73 -4.36 16.85 -15.72
C ARG A 73 -3.95 15.39 -15.46
N GLY A 74 -2.79 14.97 -15.94
CA GLY A 74 -2.33 13.59 -15.81
C GLY A 74 -2.14 13.15 -14.36
N PHE A 75 -1.59 14.00 -13.50
CA PHE A 75 -1.43 13.71 -12.08
C PHE A 75 -2.78 13.55 -11.35
N GLU A 76 -3.75 14.41 -11.67
CA GLU A 76 -5.13 14.33 -11.14
C GLU A 76 -5.77 12.98 -11.47
N ILE A 77 -5.70 12.58 -12.74
CA ILE A 77 -6.23 11.30 -13.22
C ILE A 77 -5.57 10.13 -12.47
N ALA A 78 -4.23 10.14 -12.36
CA ALA A 78 -3.49 9.11 -11.67
C ALA A 78 -3.93 8.98 -10.20
N GLN A 79 -4.04 10.09 -9.47
CA GLN A 79 -4.45 10.07 -8.07
C GLN A 79 -5.91 9.65 -7.87
N GLY A 80 -6.81 10.08 -8.75
CA GLY A 80 -8.21 9.66 -8.74
C GLY A 80 -8.39 8.14 -8.91
N ARG A 81 -7.55 7.52 -9.74
CA ARG A 81 -7.55 6.06 -9.95
C ARG A 81 -6.87 5.31 -8.80
N LEU A 82 -5.77 5.83 -8.26
CA LEU A 82 -4.97 5.12 -7.27
C LEU A 82 -5.64 5.05 -5.88
N GLY A 83 -6.50 5.99 -5.51
CA GLY A 83 -7.23 5.97 -4.24
C GLY A 83 -8.06 4.70 -4.07
N PRO A 84 -9.07 4.47 -4.92
CA PRO A 84 -9.88 3.25 -4.91
C PRO A 84 -9.05 1.98 -5.16
N GLY A 85 -8.08 2.04 -6.08
CA GLY A 85 -7.19 0.93 -6.40
C GLY A 85 -6.42 0.38 -5.20
N ARG A 86 -5.98 1.26 -4.29
CA ARG A 86 -5.29 0.87 -3.06
C ARG A 86 -6.19 0.09 -2.11
N ILE A 87 -7.46 0.50 -1.94
CA ILE A 87 -8.45 -0.25 -1.14
C ILE A 87 -8.70 -1.62 -1.77
N HIS A 88 -8.86 -1.68 -3.08
CA HIS A 88 -9.04 -2.93 -3.83
C HIS A 88 -7.84 -3.89 -3.64
N HIS A 89 -6.60 -3.41 -3.67
CA HIS A 89 -5.43 -4.22 -3.36
C HIS A 89 -5.48 -4.80 -1.93
N CYS A 90 -5.95 -4.01 -0.96
CA CYS A 90 -6.08 -4.46 0.42
C CYS A 90 -7.16 -5.54 0.57
N MET A 91 -8.30 -5.37 -0.08
CA MET A 91 -9.37 -6.38 -0.10
C MET A 91 -8.88 -7.72 -0.67
N ARG A 92 -8.17 -7.70 -1.81
CA ARG A 92 -7.59 -8.91 -2.41
C ARG A 92 -6.54 -9.55 -1.49
N SER A 93 -5.71 -8.75 -0.81
CA SER A 93 -4.73 -9.25 0.17
C SER A 93 -5.43 -9.98 1.32
N ILE A 94 -6.52 -9.43 1.84
CA ILE A 94 -7.32 -10.05 2.90
C ILE A 94 -7.93 -11.36 2.40
N GLY A 95 -8.48 -11.40 1.19
CA GLY A 95 -9.02 -12.60 0.57
C GLY A 95 -7.97 -13.70 0.41
N SER A 96 -6.76 -13.34 -0.04
CA SER A 96 -5.64 -14.27 -0.15
C SER A 96 -5.21 -14.82 1.21
N ALA A 97 -5.19 -13.98 2.25
CA ALA A 97 -4.89 -14.42 3.61
C ALA A 97 -5.94 -15.41 4.16
N GLU A 98 -7.22 -15.20 3.89
CA GLU A 98 -8.30 -16.14 4.24
C GLU A 98 -8.10 -17.51 3.57
N MET A 99 -7.78 -17.51 2.28
CA MET A 99 -7.53 -18.74 1.54
C MET A 99 -6.30 -19.49 2.09
N ALA A 100 -5.22 -18.76 2.37
CA ALA A 100 -4.00 -19.34 2.92
C ALA A 100 -4.24 -19.90 4.33
N LEU A 101 -4.96 -19.19 5.19
CA LEU A 101 -5.34 -19.67 6.52
C LEU A 101 -6.20 -20.94 6.43
N SER A 102 -7.17 -20.98 5.53
CA SER A 102 -8.01 -22.15 5.30
C SER A 102 -7.18 -23.36 4.84
N ALA A 103 -6.25 -23.15 3.90
CA ALA A 103 -5.34 -24.21 3.45
C ALA A 103 -4.42 -24.71 4.58
N MET A 104 -3.90 -23.80 5.40
CA MET A 104 -3.07 -24.13 6.57
C MET A 104 -3.84 -24.97 7.59
N ILE A 105 -5.08 -24.61 7.90
CA ILE A 105 -5.96 -25.36 8.83
C ILE A 105 -6.25 -26.75 8.26
N PHE A 106 -6.64 -26.82 6.99
CA PHE A 106 -6.91 -28.11 6.33
C PHE A 106 -5.69 -29.02 6.37
N ARG A 107 -4.51 -28.51 6.04
CA ARG A 107 -3.25 -29.26 6.12
C ARG A 107 -2.96 -29.73 7.53
N ALA A 108 -3.12 -28.83 8.52
CA ALA A 108 -2.87 -29.15 9.93
C ALA A 108 -3.75 -30.29 10.47
N GLN A 109 -5.01 -30.33 10.06
CA GLN A 109 -5.97 -31.37 10.49
C GLN A 109 -5.75 -32.72 9.81
N ASN A 110 -5.19 -32.74 8.60
CA ASN A 110 -5.08 -33.95 7.79
C ASN A 110 -3.66 -34.54 7.73
N ARG A 111 -2.62 -33.77 8.04
CA ARG A 111 -1.23 -34.26 8.01
C ARG A 111 -0.80 -34.79 9.36
N THR A 112 -0.32 -36.03 9.36
CA THR A 112 0.37 -36.66 10.49
C THR A 112 1.88 -36.63 10.27
N ALA A 113 2.65 -36.20 11.26
CA ALA A 113 4.11 -36.24 11.27
C ALA A 113 4.58 -36.54 12.69
N PHE A 114 5.61 -37.38 12.81
CA PHE A 114 6.14 -37.83 14.12
C PHE A 114 5.08 -38.41 15.05
N GLY A 115 4.13 -39.17 14.49
CA GLY A 115 3.08 -39.89 15.24
C GLY A 115 1.85 -39.04 15.63
N HIS A 116 1.86 -37.72 15.33
CA HIS A 116 0.79 -36.79 15.73
C HIS A 116 0.28 -35.98 14.53
N LYS A 117 -0.97 -35.52 14.58
CA LYS A 117 -1.49 -34.56 13.64
C LYS A 117 -0.82 -33.19 13.87
N LEU A 118 -0.55 -32.44 12.81
CA LEU A 118 0.11 -31.12 12.93
C LEU A 118 -0.70 -30.17 13.80
N ILE A 119 -2.04 -30.24 13.77
CA ILE A 119 -2.92 -29.40 14.59
C ILE A 119 -2.74 -29.59 16.10
N GLU A 120 -2.14 -30.68 16.51
CA GLU A 120 -1.85 -30.95 17.94
C GLU A 120 -0.63 -30.18 18.44
N LYS A 121 0.13 -29.54 17.55
CA LYS A 121 1.29 -28.71 17.92
C LYS A 121 0.81 -27.32 18.36
N ASP A 122 1.12 -26.93 19.58
CA ASP A 122 0.70 -25.64 20.15
C ASP A 122 1.22 -24.43 19.35
N SER A 123 2.43 -24.49 18.82
CA SER A 123 2.99 -23.43 17.97
C SER A 123 2.13 -23.18 16.73
N LEU A 124 1.63 -24.24 16.08
CA LEU A 124 0.77 -24.09 14.90
C LEU A 124 -0.62 -23.56 15.27
N ARG A 125 -1.15 -24.00 16.41
CA ARG A 125 -2.44 -23.47 16.93
C ARG A 125 -2.35 -21.97 17.22
N GLN A 126 -1.23 -21.52 17.81
CA GLN A 126 -0.96 -20.09 18.03
C GLN A 126 -0.86 -19.33 16.72
N GLN A 127 -0.16 -19.86 15.71
CA GLN A 127 -0.08 -19.23 14.38
C GLN A 127 -1.45 -19.08 13.73
N ILE A 128 -2.31 -20.08 13.81
CA ILE A 128 -3.69 -20.04 13.30
C ILE A 128 -4.50 -18.94 14.00
N ALA A 129 -4.40 -18.87 15.33
CA ALA A 129 -5.11 -17.86 16.12
C ALA A 129 -4.62 -16.44 15.77
N GLU A 130 -3.33 -16.23 15.71
CA GLU A 130 -2.71 -14.95 15.35
C GLU A 130 -3.10 -14.52 13.93
N ALA A 131 -3.08 -15.44 12.96
CA ALA A 131 -3.53 -15.17 11.61
C ALA A 131 -4.99 -14.69 11.57
N ARG A 132 -5.89 -15.31 12.33
CA ARG A 132 -7.30 -14.90 12.44
C ARG A 132 -7.43 -13.50 13.02
N ILE A 133 -6.69 -13.19 14.09
CA ILE A 133 -6.69 -11.87 14.72
C ILE A 133 -6.26 -10.81 13.70
N GLN A 134 -5.13 -11.01 13.03
CA GLN A 134 -4.57 -10.05 12.08
C GLN A 134 -5.47 -9.83 10.85
N ILE A 135 -6.09 -10.89 10.31
CA ILE A 135 -7.07 -10.79 9.23
C ILE A 135 -8.25 -9.91 9.66
N THR A 136 -8.77 -10.14 10.88
CA THR A 136 -9.93 -9.41 11.39
C THR A 136 -9.60 -7.93 11.60
N GLN A 137 -8.43 -7.63 12.17
CA GLN A 137 -7.93 -6.25 12.33
C GLN A 137 -7.79 -5.53 10.97
N CYS A 138 -7.15 -6.17 9.98
CA CYS A 138 -7.00 -5.60 8.65
C CYS A 138 -8.34 -5.41 7.95
N ARG A 139 -9.30 -6.32 8.11
CA ARG A 139 -10.65 -6.18 7.56
C ARG A 139 -11.36 -4.98 8.16
N GLY A 140 -11.32 -4.81 9.49
CA GLY A 140 -11.89 -3.64 10.17
C GLY A 140 -11.27 -2.33 9.68
N LEU A 141 -9.95 -2.26 9.55
CA LEU A 141 -9.26 -1.08 9.03
C LEU A 141 -9.60 -0.81 7.55
N CYS A 142 -9.79 -1.86 6.74
CA CYS A 142 -10.19 -1.73 5.34
C CYS A 142 -11.60 -1.15 5.21
N TYR A 143 -12.55 -1.64 6.00
CA TYR A 143 -13.90 -1.07 6.06
C TYR A 143 -13.89 0.38 6.56
N LEU A 144 -13.14 0.71 7.59
CA LEU A 144 -13.01 2.07 8.08
C LEU A 144 -12.49 3.02 6.98
N ALA A 145 -11.47 2.59 6.23
CA ALA A 145 -10.94 3.39 5.12
C ALA A 145 -11.99 3.60 4.01
N ALA A 146 -12.78 2.57 3.68
CA ALA A 146 -13.84 2.65 2.68
C ALA A 146 -14.98 3.56 3.14
N VAL A 147 -15.49 3.40 4.35
CA VAL A 147 -16.56 4.24 4.92
C VAL A 147 -16.17 5.71 4.94
N ILE A 148 -14.95 6.02 5.39
CA ILE A 148 -14.46 7.41 5.41
C ILE A 148 -14.34 7.95 3.97
N ALA A 149 -13.93 7.13 3.00
CA ALA A 149 -13.84 7.53 1.61
C ALA A 149 -15.23 7.83 1.02
N ASP A 150 -16.24 7.04 1.35
CA ASP A 150 -17.61 7.23 0.90
C ASP A 150 -18.28 8.45 1.55
N GLU A 151 -18.14 8.63 2.86
CA GLU A 151 -18.80 9.69 3.60
C GLU A 151 -18.11 11.05 3.49
N ARG A 152 -16.76 11.08 3.45
CA ARG A 152 -15.94 12.29 3.57
C ARG A 152 -14.99 12.52 2.40
N GLY A 153 -14.94 11.57 1.47
CA GLY A 153 -14.07 11.60 0.29
C GLY A 153 -12.65 11.12 0.54
N PHE A 154 -11.95 10.85 -0.57
CA PHE A 154 -10.60 10.26 -0.56
C PHE A 154 -9.52 11.12 0.10
N LYS A 155 -9.74 12.42 0.19
CA LYS A 155 -8.81 13.33 0.86
C LYS A 155 -8.74 13.05 2.36
N GLU A 156 -9.89 12.89 2.99
CA GLU A 156 -10.01 12.54 4.42
C GLU A 156 -9.63 11.09 4.70
N ALA A 157 -9.97 10.18 3.79
CA ALA A 157 -9.59 8.76 3.88
C ALA A 157 -8.09 8.48 3.69
N LYS A 158 -7.31 9.45 3.20
CA LYS A 158 -5.91 9.28 2.79
C LYS A 158 -5.03 8.60 3.83
N LYS A 159 -5.16 8.98 5.12
CA LYS A 159 -4.41 8.38 6.23
C LYS A 159 -4.76 6.90 6.40
N TYR A 160 -6.04 6.57 6.43
CA TYR A 160 -6.55 5.21 6.64
C TYR A 160 -6.23 4.31 5.46
N ILE A 161 -6.31 4.83 4.23
CA ILE A 161 -5.87 4.13 3.02
C ILE A 161 -4.36 3.84 3.07
N ALA A 162 -3.55 4.78 3.53
CA ALA A 162 -2.11 4.56 3.70
C ALA A 162 -1.83 3.49 4.78
N MET A 163 -2.55 3.51 5.90
CA MET A 163 -2.41 2.52 6.97
C MET A 163 -2.74 1.11 6.48
N ILE A 164 -3.90 0.92 5.85
CA ILE A 164 -4.31 -0.40 5.39
C ILE A 164 -3.44 -0.91 4.23
N LYS A 165 -2.94 -0.03 3.36
CA LYS A 165 -2.05 -0.37 2.25
C LYS A 165 -0.69 -0.91 2.73
N VAL A 166 -0.26 -0.54 3.92
CA VAL A 166 0.92 -1.12 4.58
C VAL A 166 0.54 -2.41 5.31
N ALA A 167 -0.53 -2.38 6.10
CA ALA A 167 -0.91 -3.46 6.99
C ALA A 167 -1.36 -4.73 6.24
N ALA A 168 -2.29 -4.62 5.28
CA ALA A 168 -2.89 -5.77 4.65
C ALA A 168 -1.91 -6.63 3.82
N PRO A 169 -1.04 -6.07 2.95
CA PRO A 169 -0.07 -6.88 2.23
C PRO A 169 0.98 -7.53 3.14
N ARG A 170 1.40 -6.86 4.21
CA ARG A 170 2.35 -7.43 5.18
C ARG A 170 1.74 -8.60 5.94
N MET A 171 0.53 -8.43 6.44
CA MET A 171 -0.24 -9.47 7.12
C MET A 171 -0.46 -10.67 6.19
N ALA A 172 -0.92 -10.44 4.96
CA ALA A 172 -1.21 -11.50 4.01
C ALA A 172 0.05 -12.29 3.62
N LEU A 173 1.17 -11.61 3.37
CA LEU A 173 2.46 -12.26 3.11
C LEU A 173 2.87 -13.18 4.25
N LYS A 174 2.77 -12.70 5.50
CA LYS A 174 3.12 -13.52 6.68
C LYS A 174 2.27 -14.78 6.75
N ILE A 175 0.97 -14.67 6.54
CA ILE A 175 0.05 -15.82 6.62
C ILE A 175 0.28 -16.80 5.48
N VAL A 176 0.56 -16.32 4.27
CA VAL A 176 0.90 -17.20 3.14
C VAL A 176 2.24 -17.90 3.38
N ASP A 177 3.24 -17.19 3.91
CA ASP A 177 4.54 -17.76 4.29
C ASP A 177 4.38 -18.88 5.32
N ASP A 178 3.59 -18.65 6.36
CA ASP A 178 3.27 -19.67 7.37
C ASP A 178 2.54 -20.88 6.74
N ALA A 179 1.62 -20.62 5.83
CA ALA A 179 0.92 -21.70 5.12
C ALA A 179 1.88 -22.52 4.25
N ILE A 180 2.81 -21.88 3.54
CA ILE A 180 3.87 -22.56 2.78
C ILE A 180 4.69 -23.44 3.72
N GLN A 181 5.13 -22.89 4.85
CA GLN A 181 5.93 -23.63 5.82
C GLN A 181 5.20 -24.88 6.34
N VAL A 182 3.92 -24.78 6.63
CA VAL A 182 3.09 -25.92 7.11
C VAL A 182 2.89 -26.99 6.01
N HIS A 183 2.89 -26.58 4.73
CA HIS A 183 2.81 -27.51 3.61
C HIS A 183 4.16 -28.17 3.28
N GLY A 184 5.29 -27.56 3.69
CA GLY A 184 6.64 -28.02 3.37
C GLY A 184 6.93 -27.88 1.87
N ALA A 185 7.66 -28.83 1.27
CA ALA A 185 8.00 -28.81 -0.16
C ALA A 185 6.76 -28.69 -1.07
N HIS A 186 5.63 -29.25 -0.68
CA HIS A 186 4.37 -29.11 -1.42
C HIS A 186 3.90 -27.64 -1.49
N GLY A 187 4.16 -26.83 -0.46
CA GLY A 187 3.79 -25.41 -0.41
C GLY A 187 4.53 -24.51 -1.41
N VAL A 188 5.72 -24.91 -1.85
CA VAL A 188 6.51 -24.17 -2.85
C VAL A 188 6.36 -24.75 -4.28
N SER A 189 5.62 -25.86 -4.42
CA SER A 189 5.34 -26.47 -5.72
C SER A 189 4.14 -25.82 -6.42
N GLN A 190 4.01 -26.07 -7.71
CA GLN A 190 2.85 -25.65 -8.51
C GLN A 190 1.54 -26.36 -8.16
N ASP A 191 1.58 -27.43 -7.35
CA ASP A 191 0.41 -28.18 -6.94
C ASP A 191 -0.44 -27.41 -5.91
N THR A 192 0.13 -26.35 -5.33
CA THR A 192 -0.60 -25.39 -4.51
C THR A 192 -0.55 -24.00 -5.12
N LYS A 193 -1.51 -23.15 -4.76
CA LYS A 193 -1.49 -21.72 -5.16
C LYS A 193 -0.68 -20.82 -4.20
N LEU A 194 -0.07 -21.40 -3.17
CA LEU A 194 0.59 -20.62 -2.12
C LEU A 194 1.79 -19.84 -2.62
N ALA A 195 2.64 -20.44 -3.46
CA ALA A 195 3.79 -19.77 -4.04
C ALA A 195 3.38 -18.60 -4.95
N ASP A 196 2.37 -18.79 -5.80
CA ASP A 196 1.77 -17.73 -6.62
C ASP A 196 1.21 -16.59 -5.76
N MET A 197 0.47 -16.94 -4.71
CA MET A 197 -0.10 -15.96 -3.78
C MET A 197 1.01 -15.15 -3.10
N TYR A 198 2.10 -15.78 -2.69
CA TYR A 198 3.24 -15.13 -2.08
C TYR A 198 3.87 -14.09 -3.01
N THR A 199 4.19 -14.46 -4.23
CA THR A 199 4.81 -13.56 -5.22
C THR A 199 3.90 -12.39 -5.56
N HIS A 200 2.61 -12.67 -5.78
CA HIS A 200 1.62 -11.63 -6.05
C HIS A 200 1.47 -10.63 -4.87
N LEU A 201 1.34 -11.14 -3.65
CA LEU A 201 1.24 -10.29 -2.45
C LEU A 201 2.52 -9.48 -2.20
N ARG A 202 3.70 -10.05 -2.52
CA ARG A 202 4.97 -9.33 -2.40
C ARG A 202 5.03 -8.11 -3.32
N THR A 203 4.48 -8.25 -4.52
CA THR A 203 4.34 -7.15 -5.50
C THR A 203 3.50 -6.00 -4.92
N LEU A 204 2.44 -6.30 -4.17
CA LEU A 204 1.55 -5.28 -3.61
C LEU A 204 2.21 -4.37 -2.56
N ARG A 205 3.38 -4.74 -2.03
CA ARG A 205 4.17 -3.87 -1.15
C ARG A 205 4.98 -2.81 -1.91
N VAL A 206 4.99 -2.90 -3.25
CA VAL A 206 5.67 -1.97 -4.16
C VAL A 206 4.65 -1.23 -5.04
N ALA A 207 3.70 -1.95 -5.62
CA ALA A 207 2.68 -1.42 -6.50
C ALA A 207 1.80 -0.36 -5.82
N ASP A 208 1.36 0.65 -6.56
CA ASP A 208 0.54 1.78 -6.10
C ASP A 208 1.15 2.58 -4.93
N GLY A 209 2.46 2.57 -4.84
CA GLY A 209 3.27 3.20 -3.82
C GLY A 209 3.87 2.19 -2.84
N PRO A 210 5.19 2.20 -2.65
CA PRO A 210 5.86 1.32 -1.69
C PRO A 210 5.52 1.67 -0.25
N ASP A 211 5.70 0.69 0.65
CA ASP A 211 5.41 0.82 2.09
C ASP A 211 5.92 2.14 2.68
N ILE A 212 7.15 2.55 2.36
CA ILE A 212 7.77 3.75 2.92
C ILE A 212 7.03 5.04 2.54
N VAL A 213 6.47 5.12 1.34
CA VAL A 213 5.69 6.29 0.88
C VAL A 213 4.40 6.41 1.69
N HIS A 214 3.74 5.27 1.95
CA HIS A 214 2.54 5.24 2.77
C HIS A 214 2.84 5.54 4.24
N MET A 215 3.92 4.99 4.80
CA MET A 215 4.37 5.29 6.16
C MET A 215 4.67 6.80 6.33
N ASN A 216 5.34 7.43 5.37
CA ASN A 216 5.57 8.87 5.38
C ASN A 216 4.25 9.66 5.31
N THR A 217 3.24 9.16 4.60
CA THR A 217 1.92 9.77 4.56
C THR A 217 1.25 9.70 5.93
N ILE A 218 1.30 8.54 6.60
CA ILE A 218 0.74 8.36 7.95
C ILE A 218 1.37 9.36 8.91
N VAL A 219 2.70 9.43 8.95
CA VAL A 219 3.42 10.35 9.85
C VAL A 219 3.04 11.81 9.59
N LYS A 220 2.97 12.22 8.30
CA LYS A 220 2.55 13.58 7.95
C LYS A 220 1.14 13.93 8.43
N GLU A 221 0.23 12.97 8.42
CA GLU A 221 -1.14 13.19 8.92
C GLU A 221 -1.20 13.15 10.46
N GLU A 222 -0.39 12.31 11.14
CA GLU A 222 -0.27 12.30 12.60
C GLU A 222 0.28 13.62 13.14
N LEU A 223 1.31 14.17 12.52
CA LEU A 223 1.94 15.43 12.94
C LEU A 223 1.03 16.67 12.79
N LYS A 224 -0.09 16.54 12.08
CA LYS A 224 -1.11 17.62 12.01
C LYS A 224 -2.09 17.60 13.19
N LEU A 225 -2.15 16.50 13.94
CA LEU A 225 -3.05 16.39 15.06
C LEU A 225 -2.52 17.20 16.24
N PRO A 226 -3.43 17.80 17.03
CA PRO A 226 -3.03 18.49 18.26
C PRO A 226 -2.34 17.49 19.19
N LEU A 227 -1.24 17.93 19.79
CA LEU A 227 -0.52 17.11 20.75
C LEU A 227 -1.35 16.92 22.03
N ASN A 228 -1.32 15.71 22.58
CA ASN A 228 -1.94 15.45 23.88
C ASN A 228 -1.17 16.23 24.97
N PRO A 229 -1.83 17.09 25.76
CA PRO A 229 -1.16 17.86 26.81
C PRO A 229 -0.40 16.99 27.83
N MET A 230 -0.80 15.74 28.01
CA MET A 230 -0.12 14.78 28.90
C MET A 230 1.11 14.11 28.27
N ALA A 231 1.35 14.30 26.98
CA ALA A 231 2.46 13.62 26.27
C ALA A 231 3.83 14.01 26.85
N ALA A 232 4.03 15.25 27.26
CA ALA A 232 5.26 15.70 27.91
C ALA A 232 5.50 14.98 29.24
N LYS A 233 4.46 14.76 30.05
CA LYS A 233 4.55 14.02 31.33
C LYS A 233 4.90 12.55 31.10
N VAL A 234 4.22 11.92 30.13
CA VAL A 234 4.45 10.49 29.77
C VAL A 234 5.85 10.28 29.20
N SER A 235 6.35 11.24 28.40
CA SER A 235 7.69 11.15 27.80
C SER A 235 8.84 11.38 28.81
N GLY A 236 8.53 11.84 30.05
CA GLY A 236 9.56 12.17 31.05
C GLY A 236 10.44 13.35 30.65
N LEU A 237 10.00 14.16 29.69
CA LEU A 237 10.75 15.34 29.25
C LEU A 237 10.82 16.36 30.39
N ASN A 238 12.07 16.67 30.81
CA ASN A 238 12.32 17.68 31.81
C ASN A 238 11.93 19.06 31.24
N PRO A 239 11.09 19.83 31.94
CA PRO A 239 10.71 21.18 31.51
C PRO A 239 11.89 22.12 31.30
N TYR A 240 13.05 21.86 31.92
CA TYR A 240 14.28 22.63 31.70
C TYR A 240 14.96 22.39 30.34
N ILE A 241 14.61 21.33 29.61
CA ILE A 241 15.12 21.07 28.23
C ILE A 241 14.66 22.17 27.25
N LYS A 242 13.57 22.87 27.54
CA LYS A 242 13.10 24.04 26.76
C LYS A 242 14.25 25.06 26.49
N LYS A 243 15.15 25.24 27.46
CA LYS A 243 16.26 26.19 27.37
C LYS A 243 17.30 25.79 26.32
N TYR A 244 17.41 24.50 26.00
CA TYR A 244 18.47 23.95 25.14
C TYR A 244 17.99 23.51 23.76
N ASN A 245 16.68 23.27 23.58
CA ASN A 245 16.12 22.69 22.35
C ASN A 245 15.00 23.51 21.70
N LYS A 246 15.06 24.84 21.76
CA LYS A 246 14.04 25.74 21.13
C LYS A 246 13.84 25.47 19.61
N ALA A 247 14.82 24.86 18.95
CA ALA A 247 14.74 24.56 17.51
C ALA A 247 13.96 23.28 17.18
N VAL A 248 13.64 22.44 18.16
CA VAL A 248 13.05 21.09 17.93
C VAL A 248 11.56 21.05 18.25
N LEU A 249 11.05 21.99 19.03
CA LEU A 249 9.65 22.03 19.44
C LEU A 249 8.94 23.27 18.89
N PRO A 250 7.67 23.17 18.50
CA PRO A 250 6.90 24.36 18.11
C PRO A 250 6.98 25.43 19.19
N THR A 251 7.20 26.66 18.77
CA THR A 251 7.15 27.84 19.67
C THR A 251 5.79 27.87 20.35
N GLY A 252 5.77 27.99 21.69
CA GLY A 252 4.54 28.01 22.49
C GLY A 252 4.12 26.68 23.10
N TYR A 253 4.67 25.52 22.64
CA TYR A 253 4.26 24.20 23.13
C TYR A 253 4.38 24.01 24.66
N PHE A 254 5.33 24.71 25.30
CA PHE A 254 5.50 24.69 26.75
C PHE A 254 4.90 25.89 27.47
N ASP A 255 4.55 26.94 26.76
CA ASP A 255 4.07 28.18 27.42
C ASP A 255 2.72 27.92 28.06
N ASP A 256 1.79 27.26 27.35
CA ASP A 256 0.48 26.87 27.91
C ASP A 256 0.60 25.89 29.08
N TYR A 257 1.63 25.03 29.09
CA TYR A 257 1.86 24.08 30.18
C TYR A 257 2.35 24.75 31.45
N TYR A 258 3.17 25.79 31.37
CA TYR A 258 3.66 26.53 32.54
C TYR A 258 2.64 27.49 33.11
N GLU A 259 1.77 28.09 32.29
CA GLU A 259 0.65 28.91 32.76
C GLU A 259 -0.35 28.05 33.53
N ALA A 260 -0.66 26.84 33.08
CA ALA A 260 -1.53 25.91 33.77
C ALA A 260 -0.95 25.43 35.13
N GLU A 261 0.37 25.29 35.26
CA GLU A 261 1.02 24.87 36.50
C GLU A 261 1.11 26.04 37.54
N GLN A 262 1.24 27.28 37.07
CA GLN A 262 1.23 28.46 37.92
C GLN A 262 -0.17 28.77 38.47
N THR A 263 -1.21 28.56 37.65
CA THR A 263 -2.61 28.73 38.07
C THR A 263 -3.12 27.62 38.99
N SER A 264 -2.49 26.44 38.99
CA SER A 264 -2.84 25.32 39.89
C SER A 264 -2.20 25.43 41.29
N LYS A 265 -1.31 26.41 41.51
CA LYS A 265 -0.63 26.69 42.82
C LYS A 265 -1.15 27.90 43.53
N LEU A 266 -2.17 28.55 42.98
CA LEU A 266 -2.99 29.57 43.60
C LEU A 266 -4.34 28.98 44.03
#